data_f8f90feaad4c262c8cf3cfc5fcda2dea
#
_entry.id   f8f90feaad4c262c8cf3cfc5fcda2dea
#
_cell.length_a   1.000
_cell.length_b   1.000
_cell.length_c   1.000
_cell.angle_alpha   90.00
_cell.angle_beta   90.00
_cell.angle_gamma   90.00
#
_symmetry.space_group_name_H-M   'P 1'
#
loop_
_entity.id
_entity.type
_entity.pdbx_description
1 polymer ?
#
loop_
_entity_poly.entity_id
_entity_poly.type
_entity_poly.pdbx_seq_one_letter_code
_entity_poly.pdbx_strand_id
1 'polypeptide(L)'
;LVGSETCIRDRLETDPGSTPPESPAQRGHHFALIDEADSVLIDEARTPLIIGMTQPNDPGSVSLFRWCYRTASRLEPNVDFVYEPHRRTAFLTDTGCRRIVLTSKPSLISSIDSERIYRHIEQAVTAHLAYQKNRDYVIVEDEIVIVDESTGRIMEGRKWQDGLHQSIEAKEQVPITATSGEAARVTIQSFFRRYSHLAGMSGTAMQAGREPVSYTHLTLP
;
A
#
# COMPACT_ATOMS: atom_id res chain seq x y z
N LEU A 1 9.30 15.95 12.06
CA LEU A 1 8.46 14.77 11.69
C LEU A 1 9.15 13.42 11.95
N VAL A 2 10.48 13.37 12.15
CA VAL A 2 11.23 12.13 12.37
C VAL A 2 10.94 11.48 13.74
N GLY A 3 10.41 12.24 14.70
CA GLY A 3 10.10 11.71 16.05
C GLY A 3 8.77 10.96 16.18
N SER A 4 7.85 11.07 15.20
CA SER A 4 6.51 10.46 15.31
C SER A 4 6.46 9.00 14.88
N GLU A 5 7.31 8.58 13.95
CA GLU A 5 7.33 7.20 13.45
C GLU A 5 7.83 6.22 14.50
N THR A 6 8.84 6.59 15.28
CA THR A 6 9.40 5.74 16.34
C THR A 6 8.38 5.49 17.45
N CYS A 7 7.63 6.52 17.86
CA CYS A 7 6.61 6.39 18.93
C CYS A 7 5.40 5.54 18.55
N ILE A 8 5.06 5.48 17.26
CA ILE A 8 3.95 4.65 16.77
C ILE A 8 4.42 3.20 16.64
N ARG A 9 5.65 3.01 16.20
CA ARG A 9 6.29 1.70 16.06
C ARG A 9 6.40 0.99 17.41
N ASP A 10 6.91 1.68 18.44
CA ASP A 10 7.05 1.14 19.81
C ASP A 10 5.70 0.71 20.43
N ARG A 11 4.59 1.23 19.94
CA ARG A 11 3.24 0.89 20.41
C ARG A 11 2.63 -0.33 19.71
N LEU A 12 3.11 -0.65 18.52
CA LEU A 12 2.62 -1.76 17.69
C LEU A 12 3.50 -3.01 17.84
N GLU A 13 4.76 -2.85 18.26
CA GLU A 13 5.72 -3.93 18.46
C GLU A 13 5.74 -4.45 19.92
N THR A 14 4.69 -4.24 20.73
CA THR A 14 4.57 -4.91 22.02
C THR A 14 4.43 -6.41 21.80
N ASP A 15 5.50 -7.15 22.09
CA ASP A 15 5.48 -8.59 22.26
C ASP A 15 4.30 -8.98 23.16
N PRO A 16 3.56 -10.08 22.85
CA PRO A 16 2.41 -10.52 23.66
C PRO A 16 2.71 -10.79 25.13
N GLY A 17 3.96 -10.68 25.56
CA GLY A 17 4.41 -10.89 26.95
C GLY A 17 5.03 -9.67 27.65
N SER A 18 5.14 -8.52 26.97
CA SER A 18 5.69 -7.31 27.60
C SER A 18 4.57 -6.50 28.28
N THR A 19 4.80 -6.11 29.51
CA THR A 19 3.95 -5.13 30.24
C THR A 19 3.86 -3.85 29.39
N PRO A 20 2.65 -3.36 29.07
CA PRO A 20 2.53 -2.10 28.33
C PRO A 20 3.24 -0.98 29.10
N PRO A 21 3.98 -0.09 28.41
CA PRO A 21 4.61 1.04 29.06
C PRO A 21 3.55 1.85 29.80
N GLU A 22 3.79 2.20 31.06
CA GLU A 22 2.86 2.87 31.98
C GLU A 22 2.32 4.22 31.46
N SER A 23 2.93 4.79 30.42
CA SER A 23 2.41 5.97 29.73
C SER A 23 2.85 5.97 28.25
N PRO A 24 1.99 6.40 27.31
CA PRO A 24 2.39 6.57 25.92
C PRO A 24 3.46 7.66 25.82
N ALA A 25 4.53 7.39 25.07
CA ALA A 25 5.63 8.35 24.84
C ALA A 25 5.12 9.67 24.23
N GLN A 26 4.03 9.60 23.45
CA GLN A 26 3.39 10.78 22.86
C GLN A 26 2.26 11.29 23.75
N ARG A 27 2.31 12.60 24.07
CA ARG A 27 1.24 13.30 24.78
C ARG A 27 -0.04 13.36 23.93
N GLY A 28 -1.19 13.63 24.57
CA GLY A 28 -2.46 13.83 23.87
C GLY A 28 -2.41 15.00 22.85
N HIS A 29 -3.28 14.94 21.85
CA HIS A 29 -3.38 15.94 20.77
C HIS A 29 -4.08 17.21 21.28
N HIS A 30 -3.35 18.08 21.98
CA HIS A 30 -3.92 19.29 22.59
C HIS A 30 -3.90 20.48 21.63
N PHE A 31 -2.77 20.79 21.01
CA PHE A 31 -2.61 21.94 20.12
C PHE A 31 -1.71 21.59 18.93
N ALA A 32 -2.09 22.03 17.75
CA ALA A 32 -1.24 21.99 16.55
C ALA A 32 -1.20 23.35 15.87
N LEU A 33 -0.03 23.76 15.43
CA LEU A 33 0.19 24.88 14.52
C LEU A 33 0.60 24.31 13.17
N ILE A 34 -0.15 24.65 12.11
CA ILE A 34 0.04 24.15 10.76
C ILE A 34 0.55 25.30 9.90
N ASP A 35 1.72 25.12 9.31
CA ASP A 35 2.22 26.00 8.28
C ASP A 35 1.69 25.56 6.91
N GLU A 36 1.48 26.50 5.99
CA GLU A 36 0.81 26.27 4.70
C GLU A 36 -0.54 25.55 4.88
N ALA A 37 -1.37 26.07 5.79
CA ALA A 37 -2.57 25.39 6.27
C ALA A 37 -3.61 25.13 5.17
N ASP A 38 -3.69 25.93 4.15
CA ASP A 38 -4.55 25.74 2.97
C ASP A 38 -4.11 24.53 2.15
N SER A 39 -2.82 24.40 1.86
CA SER A 39 -2.30 23.23 1.16
C SER A 39 -2.54 21.96 1.99
N VAL A 40 -2.19 21.95 3.27
CA VAL A 40 -2.28 20.75 4.13
C VAL A 40 -3.74 20.36 4.44
N LEU A 41 -4.61 21.33 4.73
CA LEU A 41 -5.98 21.04 5.20
C LEU A 41 -7.03 21.07 4.09
N ILE A 42 -6.74 21.62 2.92
CA ILE A 42 -7.67 21.71 1.78
C ILE A 42 -7.16 20.84 0.65
N ASP A 43 -6.01 21.17 0.04
CA ASP A 43 -5.53 20.49 -1.15
C ASP A 43 -5.18 19.02 -0.86
N GLU A 44 -4.50 18.76 0.26
CA GLU A 44 -4.07 17.43 0.69
C GLU A 44 -4.98 16.79 1.76
N ALA A 45 -6.13 17.39 2.05
CA ALA A 45 -7.02 16.96 3.14
C ALA A 45 -7.38 15.47 3.09
N ARG A 46 -7.54 14.90 1.90
CA ARG A 46 -7.89 13.50 1.66
C ARG A 46 -6.69 12.59 1.47
N THR A 47 -5.48 13.13 1.39
CA THR A 47 -4.26 12.35 1.27
C THR A 47 -4.11 11.44 2.48
N PRO A 48 -3.94 10.13 2.30
CA PRO A 48 -3.82 9.21 3.41
C PRO A 48 -2.42 9.27 4.03
N LEU A 49 -2.37 9.40 5.34
CA LEU A 49 -1.20 9.05 6.14
C LEU A 49 -1.27 7.54 6.38
N ILE A 50 -0.29 6.81 5.88
CA ILE A 50 -0.26 5.34 5.94
C ILE A 50 0.90 4.93 6.84
N ILE A 51 0.62 4.07 7.80
CA ILE A 51 1.63 3.36 8.58
C ILE A 51 1.79 2.00 7.95
N GLY A 52 2.93 1.78 7.29
CA GLY A 52 3.28 0.47 6.75
C GLY A 52 3.76 -0.45 7.86
N MET A 53 3.29 -1.69 7.85
CA MET A 53 3.88 -2.79 8.60
C MET A 53 4.43 -3.82 7.65
N THR A 54 5.63 -4.29 7.91
CA THR A 54 6.16 -5.47 7.23
C THR A 54 5.59 -6.70 7.94
N GLN A 55 4.66 -7.40 7.30
CA GLN A 55 4.18 -8.68 7.82
C GLN A 55 5.23 -9.74 7.54
N PRO A 56 5.59 -10.57 8.53
CA PRO A 56 6.52 -11.66 8.29
C PRO A 56 5.98 -12.59 7.20
N ASN A 57 6.88 -13.15 6.39
CA ASN A 57 6.53 -14.12 5.37
C ASN A 57 5.94 -15.36 6.02
N ASP A 58 4.63 -15.51 5.93
CA ASP A 58 3.98 -16.76 6.29
C ASP A 58 3.95 -17.74 5.09
N PRO A 59 3.96 -19.04 5.33
CA PRO A 59 3.88 -20.03 4.24
C PRO A 59 2.62 -19.90 3.38
N GLY A 60 1.53 -19.37 3.94
CA GLY A 60 0.27 -19.12 3.23
C GLY A 60 0.43 -18.04 2.18
N SER A 61 1.10 -16.91 2.51
CA SER A 61 1.39 -15.82 1.58
C SER A 61 2.27 -16.29 0.42
N VAL A 62 3.34 -17.03 0.71
CA VAL A 62 4.22 -17.60 -0.32
C VAL A 62 3.43 -18.55 -1.25
N SER A 63 2.61 -19.43 -0.65
CA SER A 63 1.75 -20.34 -1.40
C SER A 63 0.75 -19.59 -2.29
N LEU A 64 0.16 -18.49 -1.79
CA LEU A 64 -0.78 -17.65 -2.51
C LEU A 64 -0.14 -17.06 -3.77
N PHE A 65 0.97 -16.34 -3.66
CA PHE A 65 1.62 -15.70 -4.80
C PHE A 65 2.07 -16.71 -5.86
N ARG A 66 2.66 -17.84 -5.46
CA ARG A 66 3.06 -18.91 -6.38
C ARG A 66 1.87 -19.58 -7.06
N TRP A 67 0.78 -19.78 -6.34
CA TRP A 67 -0.45 -20.35 -6.93
C TRP A 67 -1.11 -19.35 -7.87
N CYS A 68 -1.19 -18.06 -7.50
CA CYS A 68 -1.73 -17.01 -8.36
C CYS A 68 -0.94 -16.89 -9.66
N TYR A 69 0.39 -16.91 -9.61
CA TYR A 69 1.21 -16.88 -10.82
C TYR A 69 0.96 -18.09 -11.74
N ARG A 70 0.94 -19.29 -11.18
CA ARG A 70 0.63 -20.51 -11.97
C ARG A 70 -0.78 -20.52 -12.54
N THR A 71 -1.73 -19.93 -11.85
CA THR A 71 -3.10 -19.78 -12.35
C THR A 71 -3.15 -18.72 -13.46
N ALA A 72 -2.56 -17.56 -13.23
CA ALA A 72 -2.48 -16.46 -14.19
C ALA A 72 -1.85 -16.89 -15.54
N SER A 73 -0.80 -17.72 -15.51
CA SER A 73 -0.14 -18.20 -16.73
C SER A 73 -1.00 -19.14 -17.59
N ARG A 74 -2.16 -19.59 -17.08
CA ARG A 74 -3.11 -20.46 -17.79
C ARG A 74 -4.35 -19.70 -18.29
N LEU A 75 -4.49 -18.44 -17.96
CA LEU A 75 -5.61 -17.61 -18.37
C LEU A 75 -5.41 -17.11 -19.81
N GLU A 76 -6.50 -16.99 -20.54
CA GLU A 76 -6.52 -16.56 -21.93
C GLU A 76 -6.82 -15.07 -22.07
N PRO A 77 -5.97 -14.30 -22.79
CA PRO A 77 -6.23 -12.89 -23.06
C PRO A 77 -7.57 -12.67 -23.76
N ASN A 78 -8.28 -11.61 -23.43
CA ASN A 78 -9.59 -11.20 -23.96
C ASN A 78 -10.74 -12.20 -23.73
N VAL A 79 -10.48 -13.32 -23.06
CA VAL A 79 -11.50 -14.29 -22.61
C VAL A 79 -11.60 -14.25 -21.08
N ASP A 80 -10.50 -14.52 -20.39
CA ASP A 80 -10.45 -14.59 -18.93
C ASP A 80 -10.05 -13.26 -18.29
N PHE A 81 -9.29 -12.44 -19.02
CA PHE A 81 -8.88 -11.10 -18.57
C PHE A 81 -8.74 -10.13 -19.72
N VAL A 82 -8.83 -8.82 -19.40
CA VAL A 82 -8.53 -7.72 -20.32
C VAL A 82 -7.31 -6.99 -19.78
N TYR A 83 -6.33 -6.73 -20.65
CA TYR A 83 -5.13 -5.98 -20.32
C TYR A 83 -5.18 -4.56 -20.91
N GLU A 84 -5.00 -3.54 -20.09
CA GLU A 84 -4.91 -2.14 -20.49
C GLU A 84 -3.44 -1.69 -20.55
N PRO A 85 -2.83 -1.59 -21.76
CA PRO A 85 -1.39 -1.26 -21.89
C PRO A 85 -1.02 0.11 -21.32
N HIS A 86 -1.89 1.13 -21.50
CA HIS A 86 -1.62 2.49 -21.02
C HIS A 86 -1.57 2.59 -19.50
N ARG A 87 -2.34 1.77 -18.81
CA ARG A 87 -2.34 1.69 -17.34
C ARG A 87 -1.42 0.61 -16.79
N ARG A 88 -0.89 -0.23 -17.68
CA ARG A 88 -0.11 -1.43 -17.30
C ARG A 88 -0.85 -2.29 -16.26
N THR A 89 -2.17 -2.47 -16.44
CA THR A 89 -3.04 -3.17 -15.48
C THR A 89 -3.90 -4.18 -16.20
N ALA A 90 -4.14 -5.32 -15.57
CA ALA A 90 -5.05 -6.35 -16.04
C ALA A 90 -6.27 -6.45 -15.13
N PHE A 91 -7.42 -6.75 -15.72
CA PHE A 91 -8.69 -6.96 -15.02
C PHE A 91 -9.28 -8.30 -15.43
N LEU A 92 -9.77 -9.06 -14.46
CA LEU A 92 -10.46 -10.32 -14.72
C LEU A 92 -11.85 -10.06 -15.32
N THR A 93 -12.26 -10.91 -16.24
CA THR A 93 -13.63 -10.99 -16.73
C THR A 93 -14.46 -11.93 -15.85
N ASP A 94 -15.79 -11.91 -16.01
CA ASP A 94 -16.67 -12.88 -15.34
C ASP A 94 -16.30 -14.33 -15.68
N THR A 95 -15.85 -14.58 -16.90
CA THR A 95 -15.37 -15.91 -17.34
C THR A 95 -14.10 -16.29 -16.59
N GLY A 96 -13.15 -15.38 -16.49
CA GLY A 96 -11.92 -15.58 -15.71
C GLY A 96 -12.20 -15.86 -14.25
N CYS A 97 -13.08 -15.06 -13.62
CA CYS A 97 -13.49 -15.28 -12.22
C CYS A 97 -14.09 -16.68 -12.02
N ARG A 98 -15.00 -17.14 -12.92
CA ARG A 98 -15.58 -18.49 -12.87
C ARG A 98 -14.52 -19.58 -13.03
N ARG A 99 -13.58 -19.43 -13.97
CA ARG A 99 -12.47 -20.39 -14.19
C ARG A 99 -11.58 -20.50 -12.93
N ILE A 100 -11.29 -19.37 -12.27
CA ILE A 100 -10.50 -19.33 -11.04
C ILE A 100 -11.20 -20.06 -9.89
N VAL A 101 -12.51 -19.87 -9.71
CA VAL A 101 -13.30 -20.54 -8.67
C VAL A 101 -13.25 -22.06 -8.84
N LEU A 102 -13.25 -22.54 -10.07
CA LEU A 102 -13.19 -23.99 -10.39
C LEU A 102 -11.77 -24.56 -10.28
N THR A 103 -10.74 -23.71 -10.15
CA THR A 103 -9.36 -24.17 -10.02
C THR A 103 -9.07 -24.63 -8.60
N SER A 104 -8.47 -25.82 -8.46
CA SER A 104 -8.10 -26.37 -7.15
C SER A 104 -7.13 -25.44 -6.43
N LYS A 105 -7.48 -25.08 -5.20
CA LYS A 105 -6.67 -24.22 -4.31
C LYS A 105 -5.88 -25.07 -3.33
N PRO A 106 -4.62 -24.73 -3.02
CA PRO A 106 -3.88 -25.33 -1.92
C PRO A 106 -4.60 -25.13 -0.58
N SER A 107 -4.47 -26.09 0.33
CA SER A 107 -5.10 -26.01 1.66
C SER A 107 -4.70 -24.76 2.44
N LEU A 108 -3.44 -24.32 2.32
CA LEU A 108 -2.91 -23.12 2.99
C LEU A 108 -3.62 -21.81 2.61
N ILE A 109 -4.30 -21.78 1.45
CA ILE A 109 -5.01 -20.59 0.97
C ILE A 109 -6.52 -20.80 0.85
N SER A 110 -7.04 -21.90 1.36
CA SER A 110 -8.46 -22.25 1.25
C SER A 110 -9.39 -21.26 1.97
N SER A 111 -8.89 -20.64 3.05
CA SER A 111 -9.64 -19.65 3.86
C SER A 111 -9.54 -18.23 3.32
N ILE A 112 -8.74 -18.00 2.27
CA ILE A 112 -8.59 -16.64 1.71
C ILE A 112 -9.83 -16.27 0.90
N ASP A 113 -10.34 -15.08 1.15
CA ASP A 113 -11.45 -14.49 0.44
C ASP A 113 -11.23 -14.42 -1.07
N SER A 114 -12.30 -14.65 -1.84
CA SER A 114 -12.26 -14.70 -3.31
C SER A 114 -11.85 -13.37 -3.93
N GLU A 115 -12.29 -12.23 -3.36
CA GLU A 115 -11.93 -10.91 -3.85
C GLU A 115 -10.43 -10.66 -3.73
N ARG A 116 -9.83 -11.07 -2.61
CA ARG A 116 -8.39 -10.98 -2.40
C ARG A 116 -7.64 -11.87 -3.41
N ILE A 117 -8.15 -13.07 -3.67
CA ILE A 117 -7.57 -13.97 -4.68
C ILE A 117 -7.62 -13.35 -6.07
N TYR A 118 -8.75 -12.78 -6.48
CA TYR A 118 -8.89 -12.14 -7.79
C TYR A 118 -7.88 -11.01 -7.96
N ARG A 119 -7.75 -10.14 -6.97
CA ARG A 119 -6.77 -9.06 -6.96
C ARG A 119 -5.34 -9.55 -7.13
N HIS A 120 -4.95 -10.62 -6.43
CA HIS A 120 -3.60 -11.19 -6.58
C HIS A 120 -3.39 -11.86 -7.94
N ILE A 121 -4.41 -12.44 -8.55
CA ILE A 121 -4.32 -12.99 -9.91
C ILE A 121 -4.21 -11.86 -10.93
N GLU A 122 -4.96 -10.77 -10.80
CA GLU A 122 -4.81 -9.58 -11.63
C GLU A 122 -3.40 -9.00 -11.54
N GLN A 123 -2.83 -8.93 -10.33
CA GLN A 123 -1.43 -8.54 -10.15
C GLN A 123 -0.44 -9.52 -10.80
N ALA A 124 -0.70 -10.82 -10.73
CA ALA A 124 0.14 -11.83 -11.37
C ALA A 124 0.08 -11.75 -12.90
N VAL A 125 -1.11 -11.53 -13.51
CA VAL A 125 -1.27 -11.27 -14.95
C VAL A 125 -0.54 -9.99 -15.33
N THR A 126 -0.70 -8.93 -14.55
CA THR A 126 -0.01 -7.64 -14.75
C THR A 126 1.51 -7.82 -14.70
N ALA A 127 2.04 -8.52 -13.70
CA ALA A 127 3.46 -8.82 -13.58
C ALA A 127 4.00 -9.60 -14.79
N HIS A 128 3.17 -10.53 -15.33
CA HIS A 128 3.56 -11.33 -16.50
C HIS A 128 3.63 -10.49 -17.78
N LEU A 129 2.65 -9.63 -18.02
CA LEU A 129 2.50 -8.89 -19.29
C LEU A 129 3.24 -7.56 -19.32
N ALA A 130 3.20 -6.81 -18.22
CA ALA A 130 3.66 -5.42 -18.16
C ALA A 130 5.11 -5.26 -17.72
N TYR A 131 5.64 -6.19 -16.92
CA TYR A 131 6.95 -6.03 -16.30
C TYR A 131 7.97 -7.03 -16.86
N GLN A 132 9.07 -6.53 -17.38
CA GLN A 132 10.10 -7.33 -18.06
C GLN A 132 11.45 -7.21 -17.36
N LYS A 133 12.12 -8.35 -17.20
CA LYS A 133 13.50 -8.40 -16.70
C LYS A 133 14.42 -7.61 -17.63
N ASN A 134 15.40 -6.93 -17.05
CA ASN A 134 16.38 -6.06 -17.71
C ASN A 134 15.79 -4.76 -18.34
N ARG A 135 14.50 -4.49 -18.15
CA ARG A 135 13.85 -3.23 -18.49
C ARG A 135 13.29 -2.56 -17.24
N ASP A 136 12.38 -3.23 -16.56
CA ASP A 136 11.69 -2.69 -15.38
C ASP A 136 12.37 -3.12 -14.07
N TYR A 137 13.12 -4.21 -14.09
CA TYR A 137 13.85 -4.75 -12.93
C TYR A 137 15.02 -5.62 -13.36
N VAL A 138 15.94 -5.81 -12.42
CA VAL A 138 17.02 -6.78 -12.47
C VAL A 138 16.96 -7.71 -11.27
N ILE A 139 17.62 -8.85 -11.36
CA ILE A 139 17.78 -9.78 -10.23
C ILE A 139 19.21 -9.67 -9.74
N VAL A 140 19.37 -9.30 -8.47
CA VAL A 140 20.66 -9.18 -7.79
C VAL A 140 20.56 -10.00 -6.50
N GLU A 141 21.45 -10.95 -6.29
CA GLU A 141 21.49 -11.80 -5.09
C GLU A 141 20.14 -12.45 -4.73
N ASP A 142 19.42 -12.96 -5.76
CA ASP A 142 18.08 -13.52 -5.65
C ASP A 142 16.98 -12.53 -5.21
N GLU A 143 17.24 -11.24 -5.27
CA GLU A 143 16.26 -10.19 -5.00
C GLU A 143 15.89 -9.42 -6.28
N ILE A 144 14.62 -9.01 -6.37
CA ILE A 144 14.13 -8.14 -7.43
C ILE A 144 14.47 -6.69 -7.09
N VAL A 145 15.25 -6.04 -7.94
CA VAL A 145 15.61 -4.62 -7.80
C VAL A 145 15.03 -3.82 -8.96
N ILE A 146 14.30 -2.76 -8.63
CA ILE A 146 13.61 -1.92 -9.62
C ILE A 146 14.65 -1.11 -10.42
N VAL A 147 14.42 -1.00 -11.73
CA VAL A 147 15.17 -0.09 -12.61
C VAL A 147 14.26 1.07 -12.98
N ASP A 148 14.73 2.28 -12.82
CA ASP A 148 14.03 3.49 -13.26
C ASP A 148 13.99 3.54 -14.79
N GLU A 149 12.79 3.57 -15.35
CA GLU A 149 12.58 3.50 -16.81
C GLU A 149 13.19 4.72 -17.55
N SER A 150 13.26 5.87 -16.88
CA SER A 150 13.75 7.11 -17.49
C SER A 150 15.26 7.26 -17.43
N THR A 151 15.89 6.80 -16.37
CA THR A 151 17.33 6.98 -16.10
C THR A 151 18.14 5.71 -16.23
N GLY A 152 17.50 4.55 -16.26
CA GLY A 152 18.15 3.23 -16.22
C GLY A 152 18.89 2.93 -14.91
N ARG A 153 18.66 3.71 -13.86
CA ARG A 153 19.33 3.54 -12.57
C ARG A 153 18.62 2.51 -11.72
N ILE A 154 19.40 1.74 -11.00
CA ILE A 154 18.93 0.81 -9.99
C ILE A 154 18.37 1.60 -8.80
N MET A 155 17.16 1.24 -8.34
CA MET A 155 16.47 1.87 -7.23
C MET A 155 16.45 0.92 -6.03
N GLU A 156 17.57 0.86 -5.31
CA GLU A 156 17.68 0.01 -4.13
C GLU A 156 16.65 0.37 -3.05
N GLY A 157 16.12 -0.64 -2.38
CA GLY A 157 15.16 -0.50 -1.28
C GLY A 157 13.74 -0.09 -1.70
N ARG A 158 13.48 0.17 -2.99
CA ARG A 158 12.12 0.40 -3.49
C ARG A 158 11.43 -0.91 -3.85
N LYS A 159 10.13 -0.97 -3.57
CA LYS A 159 9.25 -2.10 -3.92
C LYS A 159 7.96 -1.58 -4.53
N TRP A 160 7.43 -2.31 -5.52
CA TRP A 160 6.07 -2.07 -5.99
C TRP A 160 5.07 -2.43 -4.90
N GLN A 161 4.00 -1.67 -4.83
CA GLN A 161 2.95 -1.81 -3.83
C GLN A 161 1.92 -2.89 -4.20
N ASP A 162 0.98 -3.14 -3.31
CA ASP A 162 -0.23 -3.95 -3.51
C ASP A 162 0.02 -5.41 -3.93
N GLY A 163 1.19 -5.97 -3.61
CA GLY A 163 1.52 -7.36 -3.93
C GLY A 163 2.11 -7.55 -5.34
N LEU A 164 2.28 -6.49 -6.11
CA LEU A 164 2.89 -6.56 -7.44
C LEU A 164 4.36 -7.02 -7.37
N HIS A 165 5.11 -6.51 -6.38
CA HIS A 165 6.51 -6.92 -6.18
C HIS A 165 6.61 -8.42 -5.94
N GLN A 166 5.79 -8.97 -5.04
CA GLN A 166 5.73 -10.39 -4.74
C GLN A 166 5.23 -11.23 -5.93
N SER A 167 4.37 -10.66 -6.78
CA SER A 167 3.93 -11.31 -8.02
C SER A 167 5.07 -11.43 -9.03
N ILE A 168 5.97 -10.44 -9.10
CA ILE A 168 7.19 -10.48 -9.92
C ILE A 168 8.19 -11.47 -9.34
N GLU A 169 8.38 -11.49 -8.01
CA GLU A 169 9.21 -12.49 -7.33
C GLU A 169 8.71 -13.93 -7.60
N ALA A 170 7.39 -14.14 -7.58
CA ALA A 170 6.79 -15.42 -7.93
C ALA A 170 7.02 -15.81 -9.39
N LYS A 171 6.96 -14.83 -10.31
CA LYS A 171 7.24 -14.99 -11.74
C LYS A 171 8.68 -15.43 -12.00
N GLU A 172 9.64 -14.78 -11.35
CA GLU A 172 11.07 -15.07 -11.50
C GLU A 172 11.56 -16.23 -10.62
N GLN A 173 10.67 -16.83 -9.83
CA GLN A 173 10.95 -17.94 -8.92
C GLN A 173 11.99 -17.63 -7.83
N VAL A 174 12.22 -16.36 -7.54
CA VAL A 174 13.08 -15.92 -6.42
C VAL A 174 12.33 -16.02 -5.08
N PRO A 175 13.01 -15.91 -3.94
CA PRO A 175 12.36 -15.85 -2.64
C PRO A 175 11.33 -14.71 -2.58
N ILE A 176 10.12 -15.03 -2.09
CA ILE A 176 9.07 -14.02 -1.96
C ILE A 176 9.30 -13.23 -0.69
N THR A 177 9.45 -11.92 -0.81
CA THR A 177 9.69 -11.04 0.33
C THR A 177 8.39 -10.73 1.08
N ALA A 178 8.54 -10.26 2.33
CA ALA A 178 7.42 -9.88 3.16
C ALA A 178 6.57 -8.79 2.47
N THR A 179 5.26 -8.97 2.53
CA THR A 179 4.32 -8.00 1.98
C THR A 179 4.27 -6.80 2.92
N SER A 180 4.47 -5.60 2.38
CA SER A 180 4.16 -4.38 3.14
C SER A 180 2.65 -4.35 3.36
N GLY A 181 2.23 -4.58 4.58
CA GLY A 181 0.85 -4.42 5.01
C GLY A 181 0.60 -2.98 5.44
N GLU A 182 -0.65 -2.56 5.38
CA GLU A 182 -1.08 -1.31 5.96
C GLU A 182 -1.57 -1.58 7.38
N ALA A 183 -0.84 -1.07 8.39
CA ALA A 183 -1.21 -1.22 9.79
C ALA A 183 -2.32 -0.23 10.18
N ALA A 184 -2.24 0.97 9.65
CA ALA A 184 -3.20 2.02 9.89
C ALA A 184 -3.23 3.01 8.73
N ARG A 185 -4.41 3.54 8.47
CA ARG A 185 -4.63 4.61 7.50
C ARG A 185 -5.49 5.69 8.16
N VAL A 186 -5.07 6.93 8.01
CA VAL A 186 -5.86 8.08 8.45
C VAL A 186 -5.65 9.21 7.43
N THR A 187 -6.71 9.90 7.05
CA THR A 187 -6.53 11.09 6.19
C THR A 187 -5.93 12.22 7.02
N ILE A 188 -5.23 13.14 6.36
CA ILE A 188 -4.66 14.35 6.99
C ILE A 188 -5.76 15.08 7.77
N GLN A 189 -6.92 15.29 7.17
CA GLN A 189 -8.07 15.90 7.82
C GLN A 189 -8.49 15.15 9.09
N SER A 190 -8.62 13.83 9.03
CA SER A 190 -9.04 13.02 10.18
C SER A 190 -7.99 13.01 11.29
N PHE A 191 -6.71 13.11 10.93
CA PHE A 191 -5.61 13.21 11.87
C PHE A 191 -5.68 14.54 12.64
N PHE A 192 -5.79 15.67 11.95
CA PHE A 192 -5.83 16.98 12.60
C PHE A 192 -7.12 17.23 13.41
N ARG A 193 -8.24 16.59 13.07
CA ARG A 193 -9.46 16.62 13.89
C ARG A 193 -9.30 16.05 15.31
N ARG A 194 -8.22 15.34 15.58
CA ARG A 194 -7.91 14.81 16.92
C ARG A 194 -7.35 15.87 17.86
N TYR A 195 -6.90 17.00 17.35
CA TYR A 195 -6.39 18.10 18.17
C TYR A 195 -7.54 18.93 18.73
N SER A 196 -7.43 19.28 20.03
CA SER A 196 -8.42 20.12 20.72
C SER A 196 -8.39 21.56 20.21
N HIS A 197 -7.21 22.04 19.84
CA HIS A 197 -6.98 23.39 19.31
C HIS A 197 -6.10 23.29 18.06
N LEU A 198 -6.53 24.00 17.01
CA LEU A 198 -5.82 24.08 15.74
C LEU A 198 -5.58 25.53 15.38
N ALA A 199 -4.37 25.86 14.99
CA ALA A 199 -4.03 27.13 14.36
C ALA A 199 -3.28 26.87 13.04
N GLY A 200 -3.44 27.75 12.08
CA GLY A 200 -2.80 27.64 10.79
C GLY A 200 -2.23 28.96 10.32
N MET A 201 -1.16 28.90 9.55
CA MET A 201 -0.57 30.02 8.81
C MET A 201 -0.62 29.69 7.33
N SER A 202 -0.96 30.66 6.52
CA SER A 202 -0.93 30.54 5.05
C SER A 202 -0.91 31.92 4.40
N GLY A 203 -0.12 32.05 3.36
CA GLY A 203 -0.09 33.28 2.54
C GLY A 203 -1.31 33.41 1.60
N THR A 204 -2.02 32.32 1.34
CA THR A 204 -3.11 32.23 0.34
C THR A 204 -4.49 31.92 0.93
N ALA A 205 -4.58 31.65 2.24
CA ALA A 205 -5.82 31.26 2.93
C ALA A 205 -6.99 32.26 2.77
N MET A 206 -6.70 33.54 2.57
CA MET A 206 -7.71 34.58 2.36
C MET A 206 -8.55 34.33 1.09
N GLN A 207 -8.01 33.62 0.10
CA GLN A 207 -8.72 33.29 -1.13
C GLN A 207 -9.70 32.14 -0.94
N ALA A 208 -9.43 31.24 0.01
CA ALA A 208 -10.23 30.06 0.33
C ALA A 208 -11.10 30.24 1.60
N GLY A 209 -11.38 31.45 2.01
CA GLY A 209 -11.92 31.83 3.33
C GLY A 209 -13.22 31.16 3.81
N ARG A 210 -13.96 30.45 2.95
CA ARG A 210 -15.16 29.69 3.33
C ARG A 210 -14.91 28.18 3.53
N GLU A 211 -13.86 27.63 2.95
CA GLU A 211 -13.59 26.19 3.01
C GLU A 211 -12.97 25.73 4.34
N PRO A 212 -12.03 26.43 4.97
CA PRO A 212 -11.45 26.04 6.26
C PRO A 212 -12.47 25.95 7.39
N VAL A 213 -13.51 26.83 7.35
CA VAL A 213 -14.58 26.86 8.36
C VAL A 213 -15.44 25.59 8.33
N SER A 214 -15.53 24.93 7.19
CA SER A 214 -16.33 23.69 7.03
C SER A 214 -15.67 22.46 7.69
N TYR A 215 -14.35 22.46 7.87
CA TYR A 215 -13.61 21.29 8.32
C TYR A 215 -13.28 21.29 9.81
N THR A 216 -13.22 22.45 10.39
CA THR A 216 -12.94 22.65 11.81
C THR A 216 -13.78 23.82 12.28
N HIS A 217 -14.13 23.90 13.56
CA HIS A 217 -14.62 25.15 14.14
C HIS A 217 -13.47 26.19 14.25
N LEU A 218 -12.79 26.43 13.12
CA LEU A 218 -11.76 27.45 12.99
C LEU A 218 -12.47 28.81 12.94
N THR A 219 -12.49 29.50 14.04
CA THR A 219 -12.68 30.94 14.06
C THR A 219 -11.36 31.54 13.60
N LEU A 220 -11.29 31.98 12.35
CA LEU A 220 -10.25 32.89 11.90
C LEU A 220 -10.46 34.22 12.61
N PRO A 221 -9.41 34.86 13.15
CA PRO A 221 -9.52 36.17 13.75
C PRO A 221 -9.88 37.24 12.71
#